data_33ff518a0d8e9f24b17c04bb4edf6a3a
#
_entry.id   33ff518a0d8e9f24b17c04bb4edf6a3a
#
_cell.length_a   1.000
_cell.length_b   1.000
_cell.length_c   1.000
_cell.angle_alpha   90.00
_cell.angle_beta   90.00
_cell.angle_gamma   90.00
#
_symmetry.space_group_name_H-M   'P 1'
#
loop_
_entity.id
_entity.type
_entity.pdbx_description
1 polymer ?
#
loop_
_entity_poly.entity_id
_entity_poly.type
_entity_poly.pdbx_seq_one_letter_code
_entity_poly.pdbx_strand_id
1 'polypeptide(L)'
;MENAVFVSEFFNLGDELERLGVFDAVINTDSPFFINVLRLKQTTVPELSHSYEKINAFFSDIMRLLCASQEKGDRMYREALRRFDFSGVNGINLGFSESGVDAGFGRILSQKVIGDAYDIVKAGSTQPEIFQLVGLFEENVAADRLSDMIATLIKEDIINYTRRINEQLSLNESTYPQITFV
;
A
#
# COMPACT_ATOMS: atom_id res chain seq x y z
N MET A 1 12.97 26.52 -1.32
CA MET A 1 13.08 25.05 -1.23
C MET A 1 13.24 24.74 0.24
N GLU A 2 12.27 24.13 0.87
CA GLU A 2 12.45 23.58 2.23
C GLU A 2 13.52 22.49 2.16
N ASN A 3 14.44 22.51 3.10
CA ASN A 3 15.46 21.47 3.15
C ASN A 3 14.78 20.15 3.50
N ALA A 4 15.18 19.08 2.82
CA ALA A 4 14.77 17.72 3.18
C ALA A 4 15.21 17.45 4.64
N VAL A 5 14.26 17.00 5.47
CA VAL A 5 14.52 16.66 6.87
C VAL A 5 14.38 15.16 7.03
N PHE A 6 15.45 14.48 7.38
CA PHE A 6 15.45 13.05 7.60
C PHE A 6 14.91 12.68 9.00
N VAL A 7 14.32 11.49 9.12
CA VAL A 7 13.84 10.96 10.40
C VAL A 7 14.98 10.91 11.43
N SER A 8 16.17 10.46 11.04
CA SER A 8 17.35 10.41 11.90
C SER A 8 17.78 11.77 12.43
N GLU A 9 17.70 12.81 11.60
CA GLU A 9 18.00 14.19 11.98
C GLU A 9 16.95 14.77 12.92
N PHE A 10 15.67 14.59 12.57
CA PHE A 10 14.56 15.15 13.34
C PHE A 10 14.50 14.59 14.76
N PHE A 11 14.74 13.30 14.93
CA PHE A 11 14.73 12.64 16.23
C PHE A 11 16.10 12.50 16.89
N ASN A 12 17.14 13.00 16.23
CA ASN A 12 18.53 12.97 16.72
C ASN A 12 19.03 11.54 16.99
N LEU A 13 18.77 10.63 16.07
CA LEU A 13 19.02 9.18 16.21
C LEU A 13 20.45 8.75 15.81
N GLY A 14 21.23 9.63 15.16
CA GLY A 14 22.52 9.27 14.62
C GLY A 14 22.44 8.13 13.60
N ASP A 15 23.15 7.03 13.83
CA ASP A 15 23.22 5.83 12.97
C ASP A 15 22.30 4.68 13.42
N GLU A 16 21.39 4.92 14.37
CA GLU A 16 20.54 3.86 14.92
C GLU A 16 19.59 3.23 13.88
N LEU A 17 19.04 4.02 12.95
CA LEU A 17 18.20 3.48 11.87
C LEU A 17 18.98 2.52 10.97
N GLU A 18 20.20 2.89 10.59
CA GLU A 18 21.07 2.03 9.77
C GLU A 18 21.40 0.73 10.52
N ARG A 19 21.72 0.81 11.82
CA ARG A 19 22.01 -0.36 12.67
C ARG A 19 20.83 -1.30 12.80
N LEU A 20 19.59 -0.77 12.76
CA LEU A 20 18.36 -1.55 12.78
C LEU A 20 17.95 -2.03 11.38
N GLY A 21 18.64 -1.62 10.32
CA GLY A 21 18.29 -1.90 8.94
C GLY A 21 16.99 -1.21 8.50
N VAL A 22 16.68 -0.07 9.12
CA VAL A 22 15.49 0.74 8.84
C VAL A 22 15.87 1.86 7.88
N PHE A 23 15.04 2.05 6.86
CA PHE A 23 15.22 3.14 5.92
C PHE A 23 15.01 4.50 6.60
N ASP A 24 15.95 5.41 6.39
CA ASP A 24 15.86 6.78 6.88
C ASP A 24 15.03 7.63 5.92
N ALA A 25 13.74 7.75 6.24
CA ALA A 25 12.78 8.45 5.41
C ALA A 25 12.89 9.98 5.55
N VAL A 26 12.41 10.70 4.54
CA VAL A 26 12.23 12.15 4.60
C VAL A 26 10.85 12.47 5.17
N ILE A 27 10.77 13.36 6.17
CA ILE A 27 9.51 13.64 6.90
C ILE A 27 8.55 14.51 6.08
N ASN A 28 9.08 15.46 5.32
CA ASN A 28 8.29 16.52 4.67
C ASN A 28 8.05 16.32 3.16
N THR A 29 8.38 15.14 2.63
CA THR A 29 8.13 14.78 1.23
C THR A 29 8.07 13.27 1.08
N ASP A 30 7.47 12.80 -0.02
CA ASP A 30 7.45 11.38 -0.33
C ASP A 30 8.84 10.87 -0.69
N SER A 31 9.15 9.68 -0.22
CA SER A 31 10.36 8.97 -0.62
C SER A 31 10.08 8.16 -1.90
N PRO A 32 10.95 8.20 -2.93
CA PRO A 32 10.72 7.55 -4.22
C PRO A 32 10.89 6.03 -4.13
N PHE A 33 10.15 5.40 -3.25
CA PHE A 33 10.14 3.95 -3.02
C PHE A 33 8.73 3.40 -3.14
N PHE A 34 8.66 2.11 -3.46
CA PHE A 34 7.40 1.40 -3.68
C PHE A 34 7.44 0.05 -2.96
N ILE A 35 6.27 -0.39 -2.49
CA ILE A 35 6.12 -1.70 -1.87
C ILE A 35 6.19 -2.77 -2.95
N ASN A 36 7.22 -3.61 -2.90
CA ASN A 36 7.35 -4.76 -3.78
C ASN A 36 6.67 -5.99 -3.15
N VAL A 37 5.49 -6.34 -3.65
CA VAL A 37 4.67 -7.46 -3.14
C VAL A 37 5.43 -8.80 -3.17
N LEU A 38 6.24 -9.05 -4.20
CA LEU A 38 7.01 -10.31 -4.30
C LEU A 38 8.10 -10.41 -3.22
N ARG A 39 8.65 -9.27 -2.79
CA ARG A 39 9.61 -9.22 -1.69
C ARG A 39 8.95 -9.55 -0.35
N LEU A 40 7.68 -9.23 -0.16
CA LEU A 40 6.95 -9.59 1.06
C LEU A 40 6.87 -11.10 1.26
N LYS A 41 6.86 -11.88 0.19
CA LYS A 41 6.87 -13.35 0.24
C LYS A 41 8.12 -13.94 0.91
N GLN A 42 9.22 -13.19 0.90
CA GLN A 42 10.52 -13.62 1.43
C GLN A 42 11.00 -12.69 2.56
N THR A 43 10.09 -11.93 3.14
CA THR A 43 10.46 -10.98 4.20
C THR A 43 10.94 -11.72 5.45
N THR A 44 11.94 -11.14 6.11
CA THR A 44 12.42 -11.58 7.43
C THR A 44 11.84 -10.71 8.56
N VAL A 45 11.03 -9.72 8.22
CA VAL A 45 10.36 -8.84 9.18
C VAL A 45 9.16 -9.58 9.78
N PRO A 46 9.13 -9.87 11.09
CA PRO A 46 8.10 -10.72 11.69
C PRO A 46 6.68 -10.22 11.44
N GLU A 47 6.45 -8.92 11.56
CA GLU A 47 5.14 -8.30 11.39
C GLU A 47 4.62 -8.42 9.96
N LEU A 48 5.51 -8.49 8.98
CA LEU A 48 5.17 -8.59 7.55
C LEU A 48 5.11 -10.03 7.05
N SER A 49 5.38 -11.03 7.89
CA SER A 49 5.49 -12.44 7.49
C SER A 49 4.24 -13.01 6.82
N HIS A 50 3.06 -12.47 7.12
CA HIS A 50 1.77 -12.86 6.54
C HIS A 50 1.16 -11.82 5.61
N SER A 51 1.90 -10.74 5.31
CA SER A 51 1.39 -9.65 4.47
C SER A 51 1.13 -10.09 3.04
N TYR A 52 1.99 -10.95 2.49
CA TYR A 52 1.79 -11.50 1.14
C TYR A 52 0.48 -12.30 1.04
N GLU A 53 0.23 -13.18 2.01
CA GLU A 53 -0.98 -13.99 2.07
C GLU A 53 -2.25 -13.15 2.21
N LYS A 54 -2.21 -12.07 3.00
CA LYS A 54 -3.34 -11.12 3.15
C LYS A 54 -3.66 -10.44 1.81
N ILE A 55 -2.63 -9.95 1.12
CA ILE A 55 -2.77 -9.32 -0.20
C ILE A 55 -3.37 -10.32 -1.20
N ASN A 56 -2.80 -11.52 -1.25
CA ASN A 56 -3.25 -12.56 -2.17
C ASN A 56 -4.68 -13.03 -1.88
N ALA A 57 -5.05 -13.16 -0.61
CA ALA A 57 -6.40 -13.49 -0.20
C ALA A 57 -7.42 -12.42 -0.65
N PHE A 58 -7.08 -11.14 -0.47
CA PHE A 58 -7.92 -10.04 -0.91
C PHE A 58 -8.18 -10.10 -2.43
N PHE A 59 -7.13 -10.22 -3.24
CA PHE A 59 -7.29 -10.30 -4.69
C PHE A 59 -8.01 -11.58 -5.14
N SER A 60 -7.80 -12.69 -4.44
CA SER A 60 -8.54 -13.93 -4.69
C SER A 60 -10.04 -13.77 -4.42
N ASP A 61 -10.41 -13.00 -3.39
CA ASP A 61 -11.82 -12.68 -3.11
C ASP A 61 -12.43 -11.82 -4.21
N ILE A 62 -11.72 -10.79 -4.68
CA ILE A 62 -12.17 -9.99 -5.81
C ILE A 62 -12.37 -10.87 -7.06
N MET A 63 -11.39 -11.73 -7.38
CA MET A 63 -11.50 -12.66 -8.51
C MET A 63 -12.72 -13.57 -8.39
N ARG A 64 -13.00 -14.11 -7.20
CA ARG A 64 -14.18 -14.97 -6.97
C ARG A 64 -15.48 -14.21 -7.25
N LEU A 65 -15.59 -12.95 -6.84
CA LEU A 65 -16.75 -12.10 -7.14
C LEU A 65 -16.90 -11.87 -8.64
N LEU A 66 -15.81 -11.56 -9.35
CA LEU A 66 -15.82 -11.34 -10.79
C LEU A 66 -16.14 -12.62 -11.58
N CYS A 67 -15.64 -13.78 -11.13
CA CYS A 67 -16.01 -15.07 -11.72
C CYS A 67 -17.51 -15.37 -11.59
N ALA A 68 -18.09 -15.05 -10.42
CA ALA A 68 -19.51 -15.26 -10.14
C ALA A 68 -20.44 -14.24 -10.81
N SER A 69 -19.92 -13.07 -11.19
CA SER A 69 -20.67 -12.05 -11.91
C SER A 69 -21.04 -12.54 -13.31
N GLN A 70 -22.28 -12.25 -13.75
CA GLN A 70 -22.76 -12.61 -15.10
C GLN A 70 -22.58 -11.45 -16.09
N GLU A 71 -22.72 -10.22 -15.61
CA GLU A 71 -22.58 -9.00 -16.41
C GLU A 71 -21.98 -7.85 -15.59
N LYS A 72 -21.35 -6.90 -16.29
CA LYS A 72 -20.85 -5.68 -15.64
C LYS A 72 -22.03 -4.92 -15.04
N GLY A 73 -21.94 -4.61 -13.74
CA GLY A 73 -22.98 -3.89 -13.01
C GLY A 73 -23.97 -4.76 -12.25
N ASP A 74 -23.89 -6.08 -12.29
CA ASP A 74 -24.68 -6.97 -11.42
C ASP A 74 -24.25 -6.88 -9.95
N ARG A 75 -24.91 -7.64 -9.07
CA ARG A 75 -24.62 -7.61 -7.63
C ARG A 75 -23.18 -7.98 -7.31
N MET A 76 -22.63 -9.01 -7.95
CA MET A 76 -21.28 -9.50 -7.68
C MET A 76 -20.24 -8.51 -8.19
N TYR A 77 -20.45 -7.94 -9.38
CA TYR A 77 -19.59 -6.89 -9.92
C TYR A 77 -19.58 -5.64 -9.04
N ARG A 78 -20.76 -5.17 -8.58
CA ARG A 78 -20.82 -4.02 -7.66
C ARG A 78 -20.15 -4.29 -6.32
N GLU A 79 -20.25 -5.51 -5.81
CA GLU A 79 -19.57 -5.89 -4.57
C GLU A 79 -18.03 -5.92 -4.76
N ALA A 80 -17.53 -6.39 -5.90
CA ALA A 80 -16.11 -6.32 -6.23
C ALA A 80 -15.63 -4.87 -6.28
N LEU A 81 -16.37 -3.97 -6.95
CA LEU A 81 -16.08 -2.54 -6.98
C LEU A 81 -16.07 -1.91 -5.58
N ARG A 82 -17.05 -2.24 -4.75
CA ARG A 82 -17.16 -1.71 -3.39
C ARG A 82 -15.96 -2.12 -2.52
N ARG A 83 -15.50 -3.35 -2.65
CA ARG A 83 -14.32 -3.84 -1.92
C ARG A 83 -13.01 -3.27 -2.47
N PHE A 84 -12.97 -2.97 -3.75
CA PHE A 84 -11.81 -2.43 -4.44
C PHE A 84 -11.77 -0.88 -4.39
N ASP A 85 -12.39 -0.29 -3.38
CA ASP A 85 -12.35 1.16 -3.13
C ASP A 85 -11.30 1.45 -2.05
N PHE A 86 -10.17 1.98 -2.47
CA PHE A 86 -9.07 2.38 -1.62
C PHE A 86 -9.07 3.89 -1.50
N SER A 87 -9.70 4.41 -0.46
CA SER A 87 -9.44 5.78 0.01
C SER A 87 -8.04 5.80 0.61
N GLY A 88 -7.17 6.64 0.08
CA GLY A 88 -5.73 6.66 0.38
C GLY A 88 -5.36 6.49 1.86
N VAL A 89 -4.19 5.95 2.12
CA VAL A 89 -3.65 5.77 3.47
C VAL A 89 -2.91 7.03 3.85
N ASN A 90 -3.43 7.76 4.83
CA ASN A 90 -2.71 8.88 5.43
C ASN A 90 -1.53 8.34 6.28
N GLY A 91 -0.38 9.00 6.20
CA GLY A 91 0.78 8.73 7.04
C GLY A 91 1.80 7.74 6.46
N ILE A 92 1.72 7.44 5.16
CA ILE A 92 2.76 6.71 4.43
C ILE A 92 3.30 7.63 3.34
N ASN A 93 4.54 8.08 3.49
CA ASN A 93 5.19 9.00 2.56
C ASN A 93 6.04 8.19 1.55
N LEU A 94 5.37 7.43 0.69
CA LEU A 94 5.98 6.68 -0.41
C LEU A 94 5.40 7.14 -1.74
N GLY A 95 6.25 7.35 -2.75
CA GLY A 95 5.81 7.74 -4.08
C GLY A 95 6.50 8.99 -4.62
N PHE A 96 5.81 9.75 -5.46
CA PHE A 96 6.32 10.96 -6.13
C PHE A 96 5.39 12.18 -5.95
N SER A 97 4.63 12.25 -4.87
CA SER A 97 3.77 13.42 -4.63
C SER A 97 4.58 14.61 -4.12
N GLU A 98 4.60 15.71 -4.86
CA GLU A 98 5.18 16.98 -4.39
C GLU A 98 4.26 17.74 -3.43
N SER A 99 3.02 17.33 -3.26
CA SER A 99 1.99 18.12 -2.57
C SER A 99 1.39 17.46 -1.32
N GLY A 100 1.76 16.21 -1.01
CA GLY A 100 1.19 15.50 0.16
C GLY A 100 -0.34 15.30 0.10
N VAL A 101 -0.96 15.62 -1.03
CA VAL A 101 -2.39 15.37 -1.26
C VAL A 101 -2.48 14.10 -2.11
N ASP A 102 -2.62 12.99 -1.45
CA ASP A 102 -2.87 11.69 -2.08
C ASP A 102 -4.16 11.75 -2.88
N ALA A 103 -4.00 11.77 -4.20
CA ALA A 103 -5.09 11.40 -5.10
C ALA A 103 -5.22 9.88 -5.05
N GLY A 104 -5.72 9.33 -3.94
CA GLY A 104 -5.84 7.89 -3.72
C GLY A 104 -6.42 7.13 -4.92
N PHE A 105 -6.47 5.81 -4.84
CA PHE A 105 -7.00 4.93 -5.89
C PHE A 105 -8.48 5.28 -6.14
N GLY A 106 -8.70 6.41 -6.84
CA GLY A 106 -9.99 7.06 -6.96
C GLY A 106 -11.01 6.18 -7.66
N ARG A 107 -12.30 6.46 -7.46
CA ARG A 107 -13.43 5.69 -7.96
C ARG A 107 -13.37 5.38 -9.47
N ILE A 108 -12.88 6.32 -10.28
CA ILE A 108 -12.74 6.14 -11.73
C ILE A 108 -11.70 5.06 -12.04
N LEU A 109 -10.57 5.07 -11.32
CA LEU A 109 -9.52 4.08 -11.51
C LEU A 109 -9.95 2.71 -11.03
N SER A 110 -10.61 2.62 -9.87
CA SER A 110 -11.19 1.36 -9.38
C SER A 110 -12.18 0.76 -10.39
N GLN A 111 -13.04 1.59 -10.99
CA GLN A 111 -13.97 1.14 -12.02
C GLN A 111 -13.26 0.59 -13.26
N LYS A 112 -12.18 1.25 -13.69
CA LYS A 112 -11.39 0.81 -14.83
C LYS A 112 -10.69 -0.51 -14.53
N VAL A 113 -9.95 -0.60 -13.44
CA VAL A 113 -9.22 -1.81 -13.02
C VAL A 113 -10.15 -3.01 -12.86
N ILE A 114 -11.29 -2.83 -12.18
CA ILE A 114 -12.27 -3.91 -12.01
C ILE A 114 -12.93 -4.27 -13.34
N GLY A 115 -13.15 -3.28 -14.22
CA GLY A 115 -13.68 -3.51 -15.56
C GLY A 115 -12.76 -4.38 -16.42
N ASP A 116 -11.46 -4.08 -16.41
CA ASP A 116 -10.46 -4.84 -17.16
C ASP A 116 -10.24 -6.23 -16.56
N ALA A 117 -10.18 -6.31 -15.21
CA ALA A 117 -10.09 -7.59 -14.50
C ALA A 117 -11.31 -8.49 -14.82
N TYR A 118 -12.53 -7.93 -14.90
CA TYR A 118 -13.72 -8.67 -15.32
C TYR A 118 -13.55 -9.25 -16.71
N ASP A 119 -13.11 -8.44 -17.70
CA ASP A 119 -12.94 -8.89 -19.07
C ASP A 119 -11.89 -10.03 -19.16
N ILE A 120 -10.81 -9.92 -18.40
CA ILE A 120 -9.76 -10.94 -18.34
C ILE A 120 -10.28 -12.22 -17.67
N VAL A 121 -11.08 -12.11 -16.61
CA VAL A 121 -11.74 -13.25 -15.97
C VAL A 121 -12.68 -13.95 -16.95
N LYS A 122 -13.48 -13.19 -17.70
CA LYS A 122 -14.38 -13.75 -18.72
C LYS A 122 -13.64 -14.38 -19.90
N ALA A 123 -12.41 -13.95 -20.16
CA ALA A 123 -11.50 -14.59 -21.11
C ALA A 123 -10.86 -15.88 -20.57
N GLY A 124 -11.13 -16.26 -19.31
CA GLY A 124 -10.71 -17.54 -18.71
C GLY A 124 -9.54 -17.47 -17.72
N SER A 125 -9.04 -16.29 -17.40
CA SER A 125 -8.02 -16.14 -16.36
C SER A 125 -8.65 -16.18 -14.96
N THR A 126 -8.03 -16.94 -14.05
CA THR A 126 -8.49 -17.05 -12.64
C THR A 126 -7.36 -16.74 -11.65
N GLN A 127 -6.27 -16.17 -12.13
CA GLN A 127 -5.08 -15.90 -11.30
C GLN A 127 -5.15 -14.51 -10.66
N PRO A 128 -5.12 -14.39 -9.31
CA PRO A 128 -5.22 -13.11 -8.62
C PRO A 128 -4.02 -12.19 -8.88
N GLU A 129 -2.89 -12.74 -9.31
CA GLU A 129 -1.68 -12.00 -9.69
C GLU A 129 -1.92 -10.97 -10.80
N ILE A 130 -3.03 -11.10 -11.52
CA ILE A 130 -3.42 -10.15 -12.56
C ILE A 130 -3.52 -8.71 -12.02
N PHE A 131 -3.95 -8.54 -10.77
CA PHE A 131 -4.03 -7.21 -10.15
C PHE A 131 -2.65 -6.58 -9.92
N GLN A 132 -1.60 -7.39 -9.84
CA GLN A 132 -0.21 -6.88 -9.76
C GLN A 132 0.30 -6.41 -11.12
N LEU A 133 -0.31 -6.90 -12.21
CA LEU A 133 0.05 -6.54 -13.57
C LEU A 133 -0.73 -5.33 -14.09
N VAL A 134 -1.82 -4.94 -13.44
CA VAL A 134 -2.67 -3.82 -13.87
C VAL A 134 -1.87 -2.53 -14.03
N GLY A 135 -0.90 -2.27 -13.16
CA GLY A 135 -0.01 -1.13 -13.26
C GLY A 135 0.89 -1.12 -14.51
N LEU A 136 1.04 -2.26 -15.22
CA LEU A 136 1.79 -2.35 -16.47
C LEU A 136 0.93 -2.01 -17.71
N PHE A 137 -0.39 -2.13 -17.60
CA PHE A 137 -1.31 -1.97 -18.72
C PHE A 137 -2.06 -0.63 -18.68
N GLU A 138 -2.07 0.03 -17.53
CA GLU A 138 -2.78 1.27 -17.31
C GLU A 138 -1.82 2.44 -17.15
N GLU A 139 -1.80 3.35 -18.14
CA GLU A 139 -0.93 4.55 -18.15
C GLU A 139 -1.10 5.46 -16.93
N ASN A 140 -2.25 5.36 -16.23
CA ASN A 140 -2.59 6.19 -15.07
C ASN A 140 -2.50 5.45 -13.73
N VAL A 141 -2.10 4.18 -13.71
CA VAL A 141 -1.78 3.46 -12.46
C VAL A 141 -0.28 3.53 -12.26
N ALA A 142 0.17 4.66 -11.74
CA ALA A 142 1.55 4.81 -11.36
C ALA A 142 1.91 3.83 -10.20
N ALA A 143 3.18 3.49 -10.07
CA ALA A 143 3.66 2.55 -9.06
C ALA A 143 3.36 3.01 -7.62
N ASP A 144 3.23 4.32 -7.39
CA ASP A 144 2.79 4.93 -6.13
C ASP A 144 1.38 4.47 -5.74
N ARG A 145 0.40 4.55 -6.66
CA ARG A 145 -0.99 4.15 -6.38
C ARG A 145 -1.14 2.67 -6.08
N LEU A 146 -0.36 1.82 -6.76
CA LEU A 146 -0.31 0.40 -6.43
C LEU A 146 0.30 0.20 -5.04
N SER A 147 1.34 0.95 -4.71
CA SER A 147 1.98 0.94 -3.40
C SER A 147 1.01 1.36 -2.29
N ASP A 148 0.21 2.42 -2.50
CA ASP A 148 -0.81 2.90 -1.56
C ASP A 148 -1.91 1.86 -1.33
N MET A 149 -2.37 1.23 -2.40
CA MET A 149 -3.33 0.13 -2.29
C MET A 149 -2.77 -1.03 -1.46
N ILE A 150 -1.55 -1.46 -1.74
CA ILE A 150 -0.88 -2.52 -0.98
C ILE A 150 -0.69 -2.11 0.48
N ALA A 151 -0.22 -0.88 0.72
CA ALA A 151 -0.05 -0.32 2.07
C ALA A 151 -1.37 -0.33 2.86
N THR A 152 -2.50 -0.01 2.19
CA THR A 152 -3.83 -0.09 2.82
C THR A 152 -4.16 -1.51 3.27
N LEU A 153 -3.87 -2.52 2.44
CA LEU A 153 -4.17 -3.92 2.75
C LEU A 153 -3.34 -4.47 3.92
N ILE A 154 -2.13 -3.97 4.10
CA ILE A 154 -1.21 -4.41 5.16
C ILE A 154 -0.96 -3.32 6.22
N LYS A 155 -1.86 -2.34 6.33
CA LYS A 155 -1.72 -1.19 7.22
C LYS A 155 -1.40 -1.59 8.66
N GLU A 156 -2.09 -2.58 9.21
CA GLU A 156 -1.87 -3.07 10.58
C GLU A 156 -0.47 -3.65 10.76
N ASP A 157 0.03 -4.37 9.76
CA ASP A 157 1.36 -4.97 9.80
C ASP A 157 2.44 -3.88 9.79
N ILE A 158 2.26 -2.84 8.95
CA ILE A 158 3.14 -1.67 8.91
C ILE A 158 3.11 -0.91 10.25
N ILE A 159 1.93 -0.70 10.84
CA ILE A 159 1.80 -0.04 12.15
C ILE A 159 2.53 -0.85 13.23
N ASN A 160 2.36 -2.16 13.26
CA ASN A 160 3.02 -3.01 14.25
C ASN A 160 4.55 -3.00 14.08
N TYR A 161 5.03 -3.04 12.84
CA TYR A 161 6.46 -2.85 12.53
C TYR A 161 6.97 -1.50 13.05
N THR A 162 6.25 -0.41 12.74
CA THR A 162 6.64 0.94 13.18
C THR A 162 6.68 1.05 14.70
N ARG A 163 5.69 0.47 15.42
CA ARG A 163 5.68 0.45 16.89
C ARG A 163 6.92 -0.25 17.45
N ARG A 164 7.26 -1.43 16.95
CA ARG A 164 8.46 -2.14 17.39
C ARG A 164 9.73 -1.33 17.15
N ILE A 165 9.85 -0.68 16.00
CA ILE A 165 11.01 0.18 15.71
C ILE A 165 11.04 1.38 16.66
N ASN A 166 9.92 2.05 16.88
CA ASN A 166 9.83 3.16 17.83
C ASN A 166 10.20 2.76 19.25
N GLU A 167 9.79 1.58 19.72
CA GLU A 167 10.20 1.03 21.01
C GLU A 167 11.72 0.81 21.08
N GLN A 168 12.33 0.24 20.04
CA GLN A 168 13.77 0.03 19.97
C GLN A 168 14.57 1.33 19.95
N LEU A 169 14.02 2.37 19.32
CA LEU A 169 14.62 3.72 19.27
C LEU A 169 14.28 4.56 20.52
N SER A 170 13.52 4.01 21.48
CA SER A 170 13.03 4.74 22.66
C SER A 170 12.20 5.99 22.30
N LEU A 171 11.56 5.99 21.11
CA LEU A 171 10.63 7.02 20.68
C LEU A 171 9.28 6.77 21.33
N ASN A 172 8.84 7.69 22.21
CA ASN A 172 7.61 7.53 22.95
C ASN A 172 6.52 8.44 22.37
N GLU A 173 5.33 7.88 22.08
CA GLU A 173 4.16 8.63 21.59
C GLU A 173 3.79 9.81 22.49
N SER A 174 3.99 9.70 23.80
CA SER A 174 3.75 10.80 24.74
C SER A 174 4.74 11.96 24.59
N THR A 175 5.94 11.69 24.08
CA THR A 175 6.97 12.71 23.82
C THR A 175 6.77 13.38 22.46
N TYR A 176 6.16 12.66 21.50
CA TYR A 176 5.91 13.11 20.14
C TYR A 176 4.44 12.91 19.75
N PRO A 177 3.50 13.67 20.38
CA PRO A 177 2.05 13.48 20.15
C PRO A 177 1.60 13.78 18.70
N GLN A 178 2.47 14.36 17.88
CA GLN A 178 2.20 14.65 16.47
C GLN A 178 2.34 13.41 15.57
N ILE A 179 2.90 12.31 16.08
CA ILE A 179 3.01 11.02 15.37
C ILE A 179 1.83 10.15 15.78
N THR A 180 0.62 10.70 15.74
CA THR A 180 -0.58 9.91 15.92
C THR A 180 -0.92 9.26 14.59
N PHE A 181 -0.60 7.98 14.47
CA PHE A 181 -1.08 7.15 13.37
C PHE A 181 -2.58 6.94 13.56
N VAL A 182 -3.38 7.54 12.70
CA VAL A 182 -4.83 7.30 12.62
C VAL A 182 -5.10 6.26 11.55
#